data_c58a11c602d57ed1299c9cf5f8af4952
#
_entry.id   c58a11c602d57ed1299c9cf5f8af4952
#
_cell.length_a   1.000
_cell.length_b   1.000
_cell.length_c   1.000
_cell.angle_alpha   90.00
_cell.angle_beta   90.00
_cell.angle_gamma   90.00
#
_symmetry.space_group_name_H-M   'P 1'
#
loop_
_entity.id
_entity.type
_entity.pdbx_description
1 polymer ?
#
loop_
_entity_poly.entity_id
_entity_poly.type
_entity_poly.pdbx_seq_one_letter_code
_entity_poly.pdbx_strand_id
1 'polypeptide(L)'
;MPCVKLERKPTLKNLGIPFTLLKGINKSKKLLEELKPDAVFSKGGYVALPVALAAEKLKIPTVLHESDMSLGLANKLAVKKATALLCGFKPLSYEYPRAVFTGNPIREDLLKKRDNKAIIRDFGFNEAKPVLLVFGGSQGAEAINEIVIKTIDDLLKNFSVLHVTGKNKRTNIKKDGYYEAEYLSDMGAAFSVADVCVSRAGANALNELIALKIPTLAIPLPKGNSRGDQEQNADYYRRYGAIRTLSEPEMTKDVFIKEIFATYASAEQLKRNAEKCLSPNANERIAEEIVKASL
;
A
#
# COMPACT_ATOMS: atom_id res chain seq x y z
N MET A 1 -18.79 -14.58 4.20
CA MET A 1 -18.05 -15.62 4.94
C MET A 1 -17.92 -15.24 6.40
N PRO A 2 -18.04 -16.16 7.37
CA PRO A 2 -17.71 -15.89 8.75
C PRO A 2 -16.18 -15.74 8.87
N CYS A 3 -15.72 -14.54 9.18
CA CYS A 3 -14.32 -14.20 9.34
C CYS A 3 -14.15 -13.30 10.55
N VAL A 4 -13.13 -13.53 11.34
CA VAL A 4 -12.79 -12.69 12.51
C VAL A 4 -11.34 -12.27 12.40
N LYS A 5 -11.11 -10.96 12.56
CA LYS A 5 -9.77 -10.40 12.69
C LYS A 5 -9.26 -10.70 14.09
N LEU A 6 -8.09 -11.31 14.21
CA LEU A 6 -7.42 -11.51 15.50
C LEU A 6 -7.10 -10.13 16.10
N GLU A 7 -7.62 -9.86 17.30
CA GLU A 7 -7.22 -8.67 18.04
C GLU A 7 -5.80 -8.85 18.56
N ARG A 8 -4.96 -7.83 18.43
CA ARG A 8 -3.52 -7.89 18.81
C ARG A 8 -3.33 -8.04 20.31
N LYS A 9 -4.27 -7.51 21.10
CA LYS A 9 -4.28 -7.70 22.56
C LYS A 9 -5.05 -8.97 22.89
N PRO A 10 -4.62 -9.77 23.88
CA PRO A 10 -5.38 -10.92 24.35
C PRO A 10 -6.71 -10.43 24.92
N THR A 11 -7.81 -10.70 24.21
CA THR A 11 -9.17 -10.36 24.61
C THR A 11 -10.04 -11.62 24.62
N LEU A 12 -11.12 -11.63 25.40
CA LEU A 12 -12.08 -12.72 25.42
C LEU A 12 -12.69 -12.98 24.03
N LYS A 13 -12.71 -11.99 23.14
CA LYS A 13 -13.13 -12.14 21.74
C LYS A 13 -12.24 -13.09 20.95
N ASN A 14 -10.96 -13.22 21.32
CA ASN A 14 -10.04 -14.15 20.66
C ASN A 14 -10.37 -15.63 20.95
N LEU A 15 -11.08 -15.96 22.02
CA LEU A 15 -11.48 -17.34 22.35
C LEU A 15 -12.47 -17.93 21.31
N GLY A 16 -13.29 -17.11 20.69
CA GLY A 16 -14.22 -17.53 19.63
C GLY A 16 -13.61 -17.71 18.24
N ILE A 17 -12.35 -17.27 18.05
CA ILE A 17 -11.69 -17.26 16.72
C ILE A 17 -11.54 -18.67 16.14
N PRO A 18 -11.11 -19.73 16.89
CA PRO A 18 -10.98 -21.07 16.34
C PRO A 18 -12.31 -21.62 15.80
N PHE A 19 -13.41 -21.39 16.50
CA PHE A 19 -14.76 -21.83 16.05
C PHE A 19 -15.20 -21.07 14.80
N THR A 20 -14.96 -19.76 14.75
CA THR A 20 -15.30 -18.96 13.59
C THR A 20 -14.43 -19.33 12.38
N LEU A 21 -13.13 -19.60 12.61
CA LEU A 21 -12.23 -20.08 11.56
C LEU A 21 -12.69 -21.43 11.01
N LEU A 22 -13.07 -22.38 11.87
CA LEU A 22 -13.59 -23.68 11.43
C LEU A 22 -14.89 -23.54 10.61
N LYS A 23 -15.83 -22.69 11.05
CA LYS A 23 -17.03 -22.37 10.26
C LYS A 23 -16.65 -21.75 8.92
N GLY A 24 -15.67 -20.84 8.89
CA GLY A 24 -15.15 -20.24 7.67
C GLY A 24 -14.56 -21.28 6.72
N ILE A 25 -13.71 -22.19 7.23
CA ILE A 25 -13.11 -23.29 6.45
C ILE A 25 -14.20 -24.19 5.84
N ASN A 26 -15.19 -24.62 6.64
CA ASN A 26 -16.26 -25.48 6.15
C ASN A 26 -17.11 -24.80 5.06
N LYS A 27 -17.42 -23.51 5.22
CA LYS A 27 -18.13 -22.74 4.18
C LYS A 27 -17.28 -22.55 2.92
N SER A 28 -15.98 -22.28 3.09
CA SER A 28 -15.04 -22.18 1.98
C SER A 28 -14.92 -23.51 1.23
N LYS A 29 -14.86 -24.63 1.97
CA LYS A 29 -14.81 -25.97 1.38
C LYS A 29 -15.98 -26.23 0.45
N LYS A 30 -17.24 -26.01 0.93
CA LYS A 30 -18.43 -26.15 0.10
C LYS A 30 -18.36 -25.29 -1.17
N LEU A 31 -17.96 -24.02 -1.04
CA LEU A 31 -17.83 -23.13 -2.18
C LEU A 31 -16.79 -23.62 -3.19
N LEU A 32 -15.63 -24.11 -2.73
CA LEU A 32 -14.59 -24.64 -3.61
C LEU A 32 -15.01 -25.96 -4.28
N GLU A 33 -15.78 -26.82 -3.59
CA GLU A 33 -16.38 -28.04 -4.16
C GLU A 33 -17.41 -27.72 -5.27
N GLU A 34 -18.15 -26.63 -5.13
CA GLU A 34 -19.11 -26.13 -6.15
C GLU A 34 -18.38 -25.51 -7.34
N LEU A 35 -17.38 -24.61 -7.09
CA LEU A 35 -16.68 -23.87 -8.12
C LEU A 35 -15.63 -24.70 -8.86
N LYS A 36 -15.07 -25.74 -8.22
CA LYS A 36 -14.00 -26.62 -8.75
C LYS A 36 -12.88 -25.84 -9.43
N PRO A 37 -12.26 -24.85 -8.76
CA PRO A 37 -11.19 -24.07 -9.38
C PRO A 37 -9.91 -24.90 -9.51
N ASP A 38 -9.14 -24.66 -10.56
CA ASP A 38 -7.84 -25.31 -10.80
C ASP A 38 -6.77 -24.79 -9.84
N ALA A 39 -6.88 -23.55 -9.37
CA ALA A 39 -5.99 -22.97 -8.36
C ALA A 39 -6.72 -21.91 -7.52
N VAL A 40 -6.18 -21.63 -6.34
CA VAL A 40 -6.63 -20.54 -5.45
C VAL A 40 -5.49 -19.52 -5.31
N PHE A 41 -5.77 -18.27 -5.66
CA PHE A 41 -4.87 -17.15 -5.41
C PHE A 41 -5.31 -16.35 -4.17
N SER A 42 -4.36 -16.06 -3.28
CA SER A 42 -4.60 -15.34 -2.04
C SER A 42 -3.60 -14.22 -1.81
N LYS A 43 -4.07 -12.98 -1.66
CA LYS A 43 -3.27 -11.84 -1.23
C LYS A 43 -3.14 -11.73 0.30
N GLY A 44 -3.45 -12.79 1.02
CA GLY A 44 -3.37 -12.81 2.49
C GLY A 44 -4.56 -12.12 3.17
N GLY A 45 -4.35 -11.76 4.43
CA GLY A 45 -5.39 -11.21 5.28
C GLY A 45 -6.25 -12.29 5.96
N TYR A 46 -6.94 -11.88 7.02
CA TYR A 46 -7.72 -12.82 7.85
C TYR A 46 -8.92 -13.46 7.11
N VAL A 47 -9.42 -12.81 6.06
CA VAL A 47 -10.53 -13.31 5.23
C VAL A 47 -10.07 -14.41 4.28
N ALA A 48 -8.82 -14.34 3.81
CA ALA A 48 -8.26 -15.31 2.87
C ALA A 48 -7.81 -16.62 3.54
N LEU A 49 -7.46 -16.59 4.83
CA LEU A 49 -6.96 -17.75 5.55
C LEU A 49 -7.91 -18.96 5.52
N PRO A 50 -9.23 -18.83 5.81
CA PRO A 50 -10.15 -19.96 5.71
C PRO A 50 -10.21 -20.60 4.33
N VAL A 51 -10.10 -19.79 3.27
CA VAL A 51 -10.11 -20.27 1.87
C VAL A 51 -8.84 -21.05 1.56
N ALA A 52 -7.67 -20.51 1.92
CA ALA A 52 -6.40 -21.19 1.72
C ALA A 52 -6.33 -22.54 2.46
N LEU A 53 -6.82 -22.59 3.71
CA LEU A 53 -6.87 -23.84 4.48
C LEU A 53 -7.91 -24.86 3.95
N ALA A 54 -9.02 -24.38 3.36
CA ALA A 54 -9.98 -25.23 2.70
C ALA A 54 -9.44 -25.81 1.38
N ALA A 55 -8.76 -24.99 0.58
CA ALA A 55 -8.10 -25.41 -0.65
C ALA A 55 -7.05 -26.50 -0.38
N GLU A 56 -6.23 -26.33 0.65
CA GLU A 56 -5.28 -27.36 1.10
C GLU A 56 -5.98 -28.71 1.37
N LYS A 57 -7.09 -28.69 2.15
CA LYS A 57 -7.86 -29.90 2.46
C LYS A 57 -8.44 -30.58 1.22
N LEU A 58 -8.78 -29.81 0.19
CA LEU A 58 -9.29 -30.31 -1.07
C LEU A 58 -8.18 -30.61 -2.09
N LYS A 59 -6.91 -30.44 -1.72
CA LYS A 59 -5.74 -30.58 -2.57
C LYS A 59 -5.75 -29.68 -3.80
N ILE A 60 -6.41 -28.52 -3.70
CA ILE A 60 -6.41 -27.48 -4.73
C ILE A 60 -5.13 -26.66 -4.57
N PRO A 61 -4.32 -26.49 -5.62
CA PRO A 61 -3.12 -25.67 -5.60
C PRO A 61 -3.41 -24.26 -5.07
N THR A 62 -2.55 -23.78 -4.15
CA THR A 62 -2.74 -22.46 -3.53
C THR A 62 -1.52 -21.61 -3.72
N VAL A 63 -1.67 -20.48 -4.39
CA VAL A 63 -0.64 -19.46 -4.59
C VAL A 63 -0.91 -18.31 -3.64
N LEU A 64 0.02 -18.05 -2.74
CA LEU A 64 -0.03 -16.92 -1.81
C LEU A 64 0.74 -15.74 -2.37
N HIS A 65 0.31 -14.54 -2.08
CA HIS A 65 1.06 -13.30 -2.35
C HIS A 65 1.22 -12.51 -1.06
N GLU A 66 2.45 -12.08 -0.77
CA GLU A 66 2.75 -11.17 0.33
C GLU A 66 3.22 -9.83 -0.22
N SER A 67 2.50 -8.79 0.11
CA SER A 67 2.79 -7.43 -0.37
C SER A 67 3.82 -6.70 0.49
N ASP A 68 3.90 -7.02 1.79
CA ASP A 68 4.81 -6.40 2.75
C ASP A 68 6.19 -7.09 2.79
N MET A 69 7.17 -6.42 3.41
CA MET A 69 8.51 -6.98 3.64
C MET A 69 8.52 -8.20 4.57
N SER A 70 7.46 -8.41 5.35
CA SER A 70 7.34 -9.56 6.27
C SER A 70 5.99 -10.24 6.12
N LEU A 71 5.97 -11.57 6.27
CA LEU A 71 4.72 -12.33 6.18
C LEU A 71 3.69 -11.87 7.21
N GLY A 72 2.48 -11.58 6.73
CA GLY A 72 1.30 -11.46 7.57
C GLY A 72 0.94 -12.79 8.24
N LEU A 73 0.24 -12.73 9.39
CA LEU A 73 -0.11 -13.93 10.17
C LEU A 73 -0.87 -14.97 9.32
N ALA A 74 -1.79 -14.54 8.45
CA ALA A 74 -2.54 -15.45 7.58
C ALA A 74 -1.60 -16.22 6.64
N ASN A 75 -0.69 -15.51 5.98
CA ASN A 75 0.31 -16.14 5.10
C ASN A 75 1.29 -17.02 5.90
N LYS A 76 1.71 -16.61 7.10
CA LYS A 76 2.55 -17.46 7.98
C LYS A 76 1.90 -18.81 8.29
N LEU A 77 0.59 -18.83 8.50
CA LEU A 77 -0.15 -20.06 8.81
C LEU A 77 -0.36 -20.94 7.56
N ALA A 78 -0.49 -20.32 6.37
CA ALA A 78 -0.79 -21.03 5.12
C ALA A 78 0.47 -21.43 4.32
N VAL A 79 1.60 -20.72 4.48
CA VAL A 79 2.77 -20.84 3.58
C VAL A 79 3.38 -22.24 3.52
N LYS A 80 3.36 -22.99 4.63
CA LYS A 80 3.93 -24.36 4.68
C LYS A 80 3.23 -25.34 3.75
N LYS A 81 1.98 -25.07 3.40
CA LYS A 81 1.10 -25.91 2.59
C LYS A 81 0.80 -25.32 1.22
N ALA A 82 1.22 -24.08 1.00
CA ALA A 82 1.03 -23.42 -0.29
C ALA A 82 1.92 -24.03 -1.39
N THR A 83 1.42 -24.01 -2.61
CA THR A 83 2.18 -24.42 -3.80
C THR A 83 3.30 -23.42 -4.09
N ALA A 84 3.02 -22.13 -3.98
CA ALA A 84 4.00 -21.05 -4.11
C ALA A 84 3.69 -19.88 -3.19
N LEU A 85 4.73 -19.12 -2.81
CA LEU A 85 4.64 -17.82 -2.17
C LEU A 85 5.22 -16.76 -3.09
N LEU A 86 4.39 -15.86 -3.59
CA LEU A 86 4.81 -14.73 -4.39
C LEU A 86 5.12 -13.54 -3.47
N CYS A 87 6.24 -12.89 -3.70
CA CYS A 87 6.75 -11.85 -2.82
C CYS A 87 6.81 -10.50 -3.54
N GLY A 88 6.23 -9.47 -2.90
CA GLY A 88 6.30 -8.08 -3.35
C GLY A 88 7.70 -7.47 -3.20
N PHE A 89 8.49 -8.00 -2.26
CA PHE A 89 9.86 -7.57 -1.99
C PHE A 89 10.86 -8.72 -2.15
N LYS A 90 11.96 -8.45 -2.83
CA LYS A 90 12.97 -9.46 -3.16
C LYS A 90 13.58 -10.16 -1.93
N PRO A 91 13.92 -9.46 -0.82
CA PRO A 91 14.51 -10.14 0.34
C PRO A 91 13.63 -11.26 0.91
N LEU A 92 12.30 -11.07 0.93
CA LEU A 92 11.38 -12.09 1.45
C LEU A 92 11.43 -13.40 0.65
N SER A 93 11.74 -13.34 -0.65
CA SER A 93 11.83 -14.54 -1.49
C SER A 93 13.01 -15.45 -1.14
N TYR A 94 13.98 -14.97 -0.37
CA TYR A 94 15.12 -15.79 0.09
C TYR A 94 14.84 -16.54 1.41
N GLU A 95 13.75 -16.19 2.10
CA GLU A 95 13.43 -16.76 3.41
C GLU A 95 12.62 -18.06 3.34
N TYR A 96 12.00 -18.36 2.19
CA TYR A 96 11.08 -19.48 2.04
C TYR A 96 11.38 -20.32 0.79
N PRO A 97 11.40 -21.67 0.89
CA PRO A 97 11.86 -22.56 -0.20
C PRO A 97 11.04 -22.48 -1.51
N ARG A 98 9.78 -22.06 -1.42
CA ARG A 98 8.85 -21.94 -2.58
C ARG A 98 8.48 -20.50 -2.87
N ALA A 99 9.32 -19.56 -2.43
CA ALA A 99 9.07 -18.16 -2.64
C ALA A 99 9.65 -17.67 -3.96
N VAL A 100 8.87 -16.89 -4.67
CA VAL A 100 9.21 -16.28 -5.96
C VAL A 100 9.05 -14.76 -5.84
N PHE A 101 10.08 -14.02 -6.15
CA PHE A 101 9.96 -12.56 -6.25
C PHE A 101 9.23 -12.18 -7.54
N THR A 102 8.01 -11.68 -7.41
CA THR A 102 7.21 -11.17 -8.54
C THR A 102 7.09 -9.64 -8.54
N GLY A 103 7.29 -9.01 -7.39
CA GLY A 103 6.87 -7.64 -7.14
C GLY A 103 5.41 -7.58 -6.72
N ASN A 104 4.96 -6.36 -6.41
CA ASN A 104 3.54 -6.10 -6.12
C ASN A 104 2.77 -5.73 -7.40
N PRO A 105 1.54 -6.21 -7.56
CA PRO A 105 0.74 -5.85 -8.72
C PRO A 105 0.37 -4.37 -8.67
N ILE A 106 0.48 -3.70 -9.81
CA ILE A 106 0.10 -2.31 -10.01
C ILE A 106 -1.20 -2.26 -10.82
N ARG A 107 -2.11 -1.40 -10.42
CA ARG A 107 -3.36 -1.19 -11.16
C ARG A 107 -3.06 -0.54 -12.50
N GLU A 108 -3.57 -1.12 -13.58
CA GLU A 108 -3.33 -0.64 -14.95
C GLU A 108 -3.89 0.76 -15.21
N ASP A 109 -4.97 1.13 -14.52
CA ASP A 109 -5.57 2.46 -14.64
C ASP A 109 -4.63 3.58 -14.18
N LEU A 110 -3.67 3.28 -13.29
CA LEU A 110 -2.65 4.23 -12.84
C LEU A 110 -1.60 4.54 -13.91
N LEU A 111 -1.38 3.64 -14.84
CA LEU A 111 -0.37 3.78 -15.90
C LEU A 111 -0.91 4.51 -17.16
N LYS A 112 -2.20 4.83 -17.20
CA LYS A 112 -2.82 5.51 -18.33
C LYS A 112 -2.31 6.94 -18.45
N LYS A 113 -2.02 7.37 -19.68
CA LYS A 113 -1.73 8.78 -19.96
C LYS A 113 -2.97 9.63 -19.69
N ARG A 114 -2.78 10.79 -19.09
CA ARG A 114 -3.85 11.71 -18.70
C ARG A 114 -3.54 13.13 -19.16
N ASP A 115 -4.57 13.94 -19.31
CA ASP A 115 -4.42 15.39 -19.53
C ASP A 115 -4.18 16.09 -18.18
N ASN A 116 -2.91 16.21 -17.82
CA ASN A 116 -2.52 16.81 -16.55
C ASN A 116 -2.97 18.26 -16.40
N LYS A 117 -3.02 19.04 -17.50
CA LYS A 117 -3.48 20.43 -17.44
C LYS A 117 -4.98 20.52 -17.12
N ALA A 118 -5.79 19.66 -17.72
CA ALA A 118 -7.21 19.59 -17.39
C ALA A 118 -7.41 19.21 -15.92
N ILE A 119 -6.70 18.20 -15.44
CA ILE A 119 -6.79 17.74 -14.05
C ILE A 119 -6.37 18.82 -13.04
N ILE A 120 -5.28 19.56 -13.33
CA ILE A 120 -4.82 20.68 -12.48
C ILE A 120 -5.92 21.75 -12.39
N ARG A 121 -6.58 22.09 -13.51
CA ARG A 121 -7.70 23.04 -13.53
C ARG A 121 -8.93 22.54 -12.79
N ASP A 122 -9.25 21.24 -12.92
CA ASP A 122 -10.39 20.61 -12.22
C ASP A 122 -10.22 20.65 -10.71
N PHE A 123 -8.98 20.57 -10.21
CA PHE A 123 -8.67 20.79 -8.79
C PHE A 123 -8.62 22.28 -8.39
N GLY A 124 -8.76 23.21 -9.33
CA GLY A 124 -8.65 24.65 -9.07
C GLY A 124 -7.23 25.12 -8.79
N PHE A 125 -6.22 24.40 -9.28
CA PHE A 125 -4.82 24.73 -9.04
C PHE A 125 -4.21 25.66 -10.07
N ASN A 126 -3.16 26.38 -9.67
CA ASN A 126 -2.33 27.19 -10.56
C ASN A 126 -1.31 26.30 -11.27
N GLU A 127 -1.34 26.28 -12.60
CA GLU A 127 -0.42 25.50 -13.45
C GLU A 127 1.07 25.85 -13.25
N ALA A 128 1.38 27.03 -12.70
CA ALA A 128 2.76 27.46 -12.43
C ALA A 128 3.32 26.94 -11.10
N LYS A 129 2.48 26.35 -10.22
CA LYS A 129 2.92 25.81 -8.93
C LYS A 129 2.98 24.27 -8.97
N PRO A 130 4.06 23.66 -8.41
CA PRO A 130 4.10 22.23 -8.27
C PRO A 130 3.00 21.71 -7.33
N VAL A 131 2.53 20.49 -7.59
CA VAL A 131 1.46 19.84 -6.84
C VAL A 131 2.07 18.92 -5.76
N LEU A 132 1.77 19.23 -4.50
CA LEU A 132 2.02 18.35 -3.36
C LEU A 132 0.78 17.48 -3.10
N LEU A 133 0.90 16.19 -3.35
CA LEU A 133 -0.11 15.22 -2.97
C LEU A 133 0.14 14.70 -1.57
N VAL A 134 -0.89 14.73 -0.71
CA VAL A 134 -0.82 14.15 0.64
C VAL A 134 -1.94 13.14 0.84
N PHE A 135 -1.60 11.90 1.26
CA PHE A 135 -2.60 10.90 1.61
C PHE A 135 -2.11 9.90 2.66
N GLY A 136 -3.02 9.47 3.53
CA GLY A 136 -2.73 8.52 4.62
C GLY A 136 -3.19 7.07 4.36
N GLY A 137 -3.59 6.75 3.12
CA GLY A 137 -4.28 5.50 2.78
C GLY A 137 -5.79 5.61 3.02
N SER A 138 -6.55 4.53 2.76
CA SER A 138 -8.03 4.53 2.76
C SER A 138 -8.67 4.95 4.08
N GLN A 139 -8.00 4.73 5.21
CA GLN A 139 -8.48 5.12 6.54
C GLN A 139 -8.02 6.53 6.95
N GLY A 140 -7.17 7.14 6.13
CA GLY A 140 -6.50 8.38 6.48
C GLY A 140 -5.46 8.23 7.60
N ALA A 141 -4.65 9.25 7.80
CA ALA A 141 -3.61 9.28 8.83
C ALA A 141 -3.72 10.58 9.64
N GLU A 142 -4.21 10.46 10.87
CA GLU A 142 -4.52 11.62 11.71
C GLU A 142 -3.30 12.52 11.93
N ALA A 143 -2.15 11.94 12.32
CA ALA A 143 -0.93 12.71 12.53
C ALA A 143 -0.45 13.45 11.24
N ILE A 144 -0.62 12.84 10.06
CA ILE A 144 -0.31 13.51 8.79
C ILE A 144 -1.31 14.64 8.52
N ASN A 145 -2.62 14.39 8.73
CA ASN A 145 -3.63 15.42 8.54
C ASN A 145 -3.39 16.62 9.45
N GLU A 146 -3.09 16.39 10.74
CA GLU A 146 -2.81 17.45 11.70
C GLU A 146 -1.59 18.30 11.31
N ILE A 147 -0.48 17.67 10.90
CA ILE A 147 0.70 18.45 10.54
C ILE A 147 0.48 19.25 9.26
N VAL A 148 -0.27 18.72 8.28
CA VAL A 148 -0.64 19.45 7.06
C VAL A 148 -1.47 20.70 7.44
N ILE A 149 -2.47 20.56 8.29
CA ILE A 149 -3.29 21.69 8.76
C ILE A 149 -2.41 22.77 9.42
N LYS A 150 -1.46 22.34 10.27
CA LYS A 150 -0.56 23.25 11.00
C LYS A 150 0.45 23.98 10.10
N THR A 151 0.70 23.45 8.89
CA THR A 151 1.72 23.95 7.95
C THR A 151 1.15 24.44 6.61
N ILE A 152 -0.18 24.39 6.46
CA ILE A 152 -0.82 24.64 5.17
C ILE A 152 -0.49 26.02 4.58
N ASP A 153 -0.43 27.06 5.40
CA ASP A 153 -0.12 28.44 4.94
C ASP A 153 1.30 28.54 4.39
N ASP A 154 2.24 27.83 4.98
CA ASP A 154 3.62 27.81 4.50
C ASP A 154 3.76 26.95 3.25
N LEU A 155 3.07 25.81 3.17
CA LEU A 155 3.07 24.95 1.99
C LEU A 155 2.46 25.66 0.77
N LEU A 156 1.35 26.38 0.95
CA LEU A 156 0.66 27.09 -0.13
C LEU A 156 1.45 28.25 -0.73
N LYS A 157 2.52 28.72 -0.08
CA LYS A 157 3.43 29.70 -0.69
C LYS A 157 4.11 29.14 -1.92
N ASN A 158 4.42 27.83 -1.93
CA ASN A 158 5.24 27.19 -2.96
C ASN A 158 4.56 26.05 -3.72
N PHE A 159 3.52 25.43 -3.17
CA PHE A 159 2.81 24.29 -3.74
C PHE A 159 1.31 24.57 -3.90
N SER A 160 0.69 23.92 -4.86
CA SER A 160 -0.72 23.57 -4.79
C SER A 160 -0.84 22.26 -3.99
N VAL A 161 -1.78 22.15 -3.06
CA VAL A 161 -1.86 21.00 -2.14
C VAL A 161 -3.13 20.19 -2.36
N LEU A 162 -2.97 18.95 -2.80
CA LEU A 162 -4.04 17.95 -2.94
C LEU A 162 -4.01 17.02 -1.73
N HIS A 163 -4.98 17.14 -0.83
CA HIS A 163 -5.02 16.41 0.44
C HIS A 163 -6.16 15.40 0.50
N VAL A 164 -5.82 14.10 0.52
CA VAL A 164 -6.79 13.01 0.71
C VAL A 164 -6.76 12.59 2.17
N THR A 165 -7.70 13.10 2.95
CA THR A 165 -7.72 13.04 4.42
C THR A 165 -8.13 11.68 4.98
N GLY A 166 -8.90 10.89 4.21
CA GLY A 166 -9.55 9.68 4.67
C GLY A 166 -10.99 9.92 5.16
N LYS A 167 -11.75 8.85 5.24
CA LYS A 167 -13.19 8.88 5.57
C LYS A 167 -13.45 9.57 6.91
N ASN A 168 -14.40 10.51 6.92
CA ASN A 168 -14.85 11.30 8.07
C ASN A 168 -13.72 12.15 8.71
N LYS A 169 -12.71 12.58 7.93
CA LYS A 169 -11.56 13.34 8.44
C LYS A 169 -11.33 14.66 7.70
N ARG A 170 -12.36 15.22 7.07
CA ARG A 170 -12.28 16.55 6.46
C ARG A 170 -11.95 17.62 7.48
N THR A 171 -11.10 18.54 7.07
CA THR A 171 -10.72 19.70 7.87
C THR A 171 -11.64 20.90 7.61
N ASN A 172 -12.33 20.91 6.47
CA ASN A 172 -13.17 22.00 5.96
C ASN A 172 -12.41 23.34 5.77
N ILE A 173 -11.10 23.27 5.58
CA ILE A 173 -10.28 24.41 5.24
C ILE A 173 -10.59 24.83 3.80
N LYS A 174 -10.83 26.12 3.61
CA LYS A 174 -11.04 26.73 2.29
C LYS A 174 -9.93 27.75 2.04
N LYS A 175 -8.98 27.40 1.18
CA LYS A 175 -7.86 28.26 0.79
C LYS A 175 -7.54 28.05 -0.68
N ASP A 176 -7.17 29.12 -1.37
CA ASP A 176 -6.72 29.03 -2.77
C ASP A 176 -5.48 28.12 -2.89
N GLY A 177 -5.51 27.22 -3.85
CA GLY A 177 -4.45 26.23 -4.04
C GLY A 177 -4.52 25.03 -3.08
N TYR A 178 -5.54 24.91 -2.24
CA TYR A 178 -5.79 23.74 -1.39
C TYR A 178 -7.07 23.02 -1.81
N TYR A 179 -6.93 21.78 -2.21
CA TYR A 179 -8.05 20.88 -2.49
C TYR A 179 -8.06 19.73 -1.49
N GLU A 180 -9.21 19.51 -0.88
CA GLU A 180 -9.41 18.48 0.14
C GLU A 180 -10.50 17.50 -0.26
N ALA A 181 -10.21 16.20 -0.14
CA ALA A 181 -11.19 15.14 -0.30
C ALA A 181 -11.00 14.04 0.76
N GLU A 182 -12.10 13.45 1.23
CA GLU A 182 -12.01 12.25 2.07
C GLU A 182 -11.52 11.04 1.28
N TYR A 183 -11.93 10.96 0.04
CA TYR A 183 -11.63 9.87 -0.89
C TYR A 183 -11.65 10.40 -2.32
N LEU A 184 -10.74 9.91 -3.13
CA LEU A 184 -10.75 10.15 -4.58
C LEU A 184 -11.09 8.84 -5.29
N SER A 185 -12.13 8.87 -6.11
CA SER A 185 -12.49 7.72 -6.96
C SER A 185 -11.41 7.41 -8.00
N ASP A 186 -10.73 8.46 -8.47
CA ASP A 186 -9.61 8.37 -9.42
C ASP A 186 -8.30 8.87 -8.78
N MET A 187 -7.63 7.98 -8.05
CA MET A 187 -6.28 8.26 -7.55
C MET A 187 -5.24 8.39 -8.67
N GLY A 188 -5.51 7.81 -9.85
CA GLY A 188 -4.62 7.95 -11.00
C GLY A 188 -4.53 9.40 -11.48
N ALA A 189 -5.64 10.16 -11.44
CA ALA A 189 -5.63 11.58 -11.71
C ALA A 189 -4.75 12.35 -10.71
N ALA A 190 -4.89 12.05 -9.42
CA ALA A 190 -4.06 12.67 -8.39
C ALA A 190 -2.57 12.35 -8.56
N PHE A 191 -2.24 11.09 -8.84
CA PHE A 191 -0.85 10.66 -9.06
C PHE A 191 -0.24 11.29 -10.32
N SER A 192 -1.02 11.47 -11.40
CA SER A 192 -0.50 11.99 -12.66
C SER A 192 -0.05 13.45 -12.58
N VAL A 193 -0.59 14.22 -11.64
CA VAL A 193 -0.26 15.64 -11.45
C VAL A 193 0.67 15.89 -10.24
N ALA A 194 1.00 14.86 -9.48
CA ALA A 194 1.83 15.00 -8.29
C ALA A 194 3.30 15.18 -8.63
N ASP A 195 3.89 16.32 -8.27
CA ASP A 195 5.33 16.58 -8.37
C ASP A 195 6.10 16.04 -7.15
N VAL A 196 5.43 15.99 -6.00
CA VAL A 196 5.93 15.41 -4.75
C VAL A 196 4.78 14.83 -3.95
N CYS A 197 5.03 13.75 -3.23
CA CYS A 197 4.02 13.06 -2.43
C CYS A 197 4.45 12.89 -0.98
N VAL A 198 3.51 13.06 -0.05
CA VAL A 198 3.61 12.63 1.35
C VAL A 198 2.61 11.52 1.58
N SER A 199 3.07 10.37 2.07
CA SER A 199 2.16 9.24 2.36
C SER A 199 2.62 8.37 3.53
N ARG A 200 1.70 7.52 4.03
CA ARG A 200 2.09 6.35 4.83
C ARG A 200 2.87 5.34 3.98
N ALA A 201 3.67 4.50 4.65
CA ALA A 201 4.52 3.50 4.00
C ALA A 201 3.85 2.12 3.84
N GLY A 202 2.57 2.08 3.51
CA GLY A 202 1.90 0.84 3.15
C GLY A 202 2.46 0.27 1.83
N ALA A 203 2.71 -1.04 1.76
CA ALA A 203 3.38 -1.67 0.62
C ALA A 203 2.74 -1.33 -0.73
N ASN A 204 1.41 -1.41 -0.85
CA ASN A 204 0.73 -1.12 -2.12
C ASN A 204 0.94 0.34 -2.54
N ALA A 205 0.76 1.30 -1.61
CA ALA A 205 0.94 2.72 -1.90
C ALA A 205 2.38 3.04 -2.32
N LEU A 206 3.38 2.53 -1.58
CA LEU A 206 4.79 2.73 -1.94
C LEU A 206 5.13 2.11 -3.30
N ASN A 207 4.63 0.91 -3.60
CA ASN A 207 4.87 0.27 -4.89
C ASN A 207 4.23 1.05 -6.04
N GLU A 208 3.01 1.59 -5.86
CA GLU A 208 2.36 2.47 -6.85
C GLU A 208 3.19 3.75 -7.07
N LEU A 209 3.61 4.43 -6.00
CA LEU A 209 4.42 5.65 -6.07
C LEU A 209 5.79 5.42 -6.73
N ILE A 210 6.45 4.30 -6.42
CA ILE A 210 7.72 3.89 -7.04
C ILE A 210 7.51 3.57 -8.52
N ALA A 211 6.44 2.83 -8.88
CA ALA A 211 6.14 2.48 -10.28
C ALA A 211 5.86 3.73 -11.13
N LEU A 212 5.21 4.72 -10.55
CA LEU A 212 4.93 6.02 -11.18
C LEU A 212 6.08 7.02 -11.04
N LYS A 213 7.18 6.64 -10.35
CA LYS A 213 8.35 7.49 -10.11
C LYS A 213 8.01 8.83 -9.45
N ILE A 214 7.03 8.83 -8.54
CA ILE A 214 6.63 10.04 -7.83
C ILE A 214 7.59 10.27 -6.65
N PRO A 215 8.29 11.42 -6.59
CA PRO A 215 9.16 11.76 -5.46
C PRO A 215 8.37 11.71 -4.15
N THR A 216 8.79 10.86 -3.22
CA THR A 216 7.97 10.52 -2.05
C THR A 216 8.70 10.76 -0.73
N LEU A 217 8.04 11.48 0.18
CA LEU A 217 8.34 11.50 1.61
C LEU A 217 7.40 10.51 2.31
N ALA A 218 7.92 9.37 2.71
CA ALA A 218 7.16 8.35 3.42
C ALA A 218 7.21 8.60 4.93
N ILE A 219 6.04 8.56 5.59
CA ILE A 219 5.88 8.67 7.04
C ILE A 219 5.30 7.33 7.53
N PRO A 220 6.16 6.36 7.89
CA PRO A 220 5.71 5.05 8.34
C PRO A 220 4.85 5.13 9.59
N LEU A 221 3.86 4.26 9.71
CA LEU A 221 3.14 4.08 10.96
C LEU A 221 4.07 3.42 11.98
N PRO A 222 4.30 4.01 13.17
CA PRO A 222 5.25 3.50 14.14
C PRO A 222 4.95 2.07 14.60
N LYS A 223 5.98 1.32 14.92
CA LYS A 223 5.88 0.02 15.60
C LYS A 223 5.15 0.22 16.94
N GLY A 224 4.18 -0.62 17.23
CA GLY A 224 3.26 -0.42 18.37
C GLY A 224 1.85 -0.10 17.88
N ASN A 225 1.69 0.80 16.93
CA ASN A 225 0.46 1.03 16.18
C ASN A 225 0.34 0.11 14.95
N SER A 226 1.46 -0.47 14.50
CA SER A 226 1.56 -1.45 13.41
C SER A 226 2.37 -2.68 13.84
N ARG A 227 2.63 -3.60 12.90
CA ARG A 227 3.56 -4.73 13.07
C ARG A 227 5.03 -4.32 12.82
N GLY A 228 5.28 -3.05 12.48
CA GLY A 228 6.55 -2.56 11.98
C GLY A 228 6.75 -2.83 10.48
N ASP A 229 5.73 -3.34 9.79
CA ASP A 229 5.74 -3.60 8.35
C ASP A 229 5.99 -2.33 7.55
N GLN A 230 5.34 -1.21 7.91
CA GLN A 230 5.53 0.06 7.20
C GLN A 230 6.95 0.63 7.34
N GLU A 231 7.56 0.48 8.52
CA GLU A 231 8.96 0.89 8.72
C GLU A 231 9.91 0.06 7.85
N GLN A 232 9.69 -1.26 7.77
CA GLN A 232 10.47 -2.16 6.92
C GLN A 232 10.29 -1.87 5.43
N ASN A 233 9.05 -1.65 4.98
CA ASN A 233 8.75 -1.27 3.60
C ASN A 233 9.44 0.04 3.21
N ALA A 234 9.36 1.07 4.08
CA ALA A 234 10.01 2.35 3.86
C ALA A 234 11.54 2.22 3.85
N ASP A 235 12.12 1.48 4.79
CA ASP A 235 13.57 1.28 4.88
C ASP A 235 14.13 0.59 3.64
N TYR A 236 13.40 -0.36 3.07
CA TYR A 236 13.79 -1.00 1.80
C TYR A 236 14.01 0.03 0.70
N TYR A 237 13.03 0.88 0.40
CA TYR A 237 13.16 1.88 -0.66
C TYR A 237 14.10 3.03 -0.31
N ARG A 238 14.21 3.40 0.98
CA ARG A 238 15.14 4.39 1.47
C ARG A 238 16.60 3.96 1.23
N ARG A 239 16.92 2.67 1.44
CA ARG A 239 18.27 2.12 1.18
C ARG A 239 18.68 2.20 -0.29
N TYR A 240 17.74 2.15 -1.21
CA TYR A 240 17.97 2.42 -2.62
C TYR A 240 18.04 3.92 -2.95
N GLY A 241 17.73 4.78 -1.99
CA GLY A 241 17.59 6.22 -2.22
C GLY A 241 16.41 6.58 -3.12
N ALA A 242 15.39 5.71 -3.20
CA ALA A 242 14.22 5.89 -4.05
C ALA A 242 13.11 6.74 -3.39
N ILE A 243 13.14 6.85 -2.07
CA ILE A 243 12.26 7.70 -1.26
C ILE A 243 13.06 8.38 -0.15
N ARG A 244 12.47 9.45 0.42
CA ARG A 244 12.86 9.98 1.72
C ARG A 244 11.88 9.50 2.78
N THR A 245 12.33 9.48 4.03
CA THR A 245 11.51 9.05 5.16
C THR A 245 11.58 10.05 6.30
N LEU A 246 10.46 10.23 6.99
CA LEU A 246 10.39 11.01 8.23
C LEU A 246 9.63 10.16 9.26
N SER A 247 10.19 9.99 10.45
CA SER A 247 9.50 9.30 11.54
C SER A 247 8.43 10.19 12.15
N GLU A 248 7.30 9.61 12.56
CA GLU A 248 6.19 10.37 13.14
C GLU A 248 6.59 11.13 14.43
N PRO A 249 7.43 10.57 15.33
CA PRO A 249 7.90 11.31 16.51
C PRO A 249 8.78 12.54 16.20
N GLU A 250 9.48 12.54 15.06
CA GLU A 250 10.35 13.65 14.63
C GLU A 250 9.61 14.71 13.81
N MET A 251 8.33 14.49 13.53
CA MET A 251 7.51 15.30 12.64
C MET A 251 7.05 16.61 13.30
N THR A 252 7.98 17.57 13.49
CA THR A 252 7.66 18.96 13.83
C THR A 252 7.30 19.76 12.57
N LYS A 253 6.72 20.97 12.72
CA LYS A 253 6.38 21.84 11.59
C LYS A 253 7.57 22.12 10.69
N ASP A 254 8.68 22.54 11.27
CA ASP A 254 9.89 22.94 10.51
C ASP A 254 10.53 21.74 9.82
N VAL A 255 10.61 20.61 10.52
CA VAL A 255 11.16 19.37 9.96
C VAL A 255 10.26 18.86 8.82
N PHE A 256 8.95 18.89 8.97
CA PHE A 256 8.00 18.43 7.95
C PHE A 256 8.12 19.27 6.68
N ILE A 257 8.12 20.60 6.80
CA ILE A 257 8.29 21.52 5.67
C ILE A 257 9.66 21.29 5.00
N LYS A 258 10.74 21.26 5.79
CA LYS A 258 12.10 21.02 5.30
C LYS A 258 12.20 19.72 4.49
N GLU A 259 11.64 18.62 4.99
CA GLU A 259 11.69 17.31 4.34
C GLU A 259 10.85 17.26 3.04
N ILE A 260 9.73 17.97 2.96
CA ILE A 260 8.97 18.11 1.71
C ILE A 260 9.82 18.84 0.67
N PHE A 261 10.40 19.98 1.02
CA PHE A 261 11.26 20.72 0.09
C PHE A 261 12.50 19.91 -0.34
N ALA A 262 13.12 19.19 0.60
CA ALA A 262 14.26 18.32 0.29
C ALA A 262 13.85 17.15 -0.63
N THR A 263 12.65 16.61 -0.46
CA THR A 263 12.11 15.58 -1.35
C THR A 263 11.88 16.13 -2.75
N TYR A 264 11.24 17.28 -2.86
CA TYR A 264 11.00 17.95 -4.15
C TYR A 264 12.30 18.32 -4.85
N ALA A 265 13.25 18.93 -4.15
CA ALA A 265 14.58 19.28 -4.69
C ALA A 265 15.40 18.07 -5.17
N SER A 266 15.17 16.89 -4.56
CA SER A 266 15.84 15.64 -4.93
C SER A 266 15.06 14.82 -5.97
N ALA A 267 13.99 15.36 -6.57
CA ALA A 267 13.04 14.63 -7.41
C ALA A 267 13.72 13.78 -8.48
N GLU A 268 14.62 14.36 -9.27
CA GLU A 268 15.29 13.65 -10.36
C GLU A 268 16.17 12.50 -9.87
N GLN A 269 16.81 12.65 -8.72
CA GLN A 269 17.61 11.57 -8.12
C GLN A 269 16.72 10.44 -7.60
N LEU A 270 15.60 10.78 -6.94
CA LEU A 270 14.63 9.81 -6.43
C LEU A 270 14.00 9.02 -7.58
N LYS A 271 13.63 9.67 -8.70
CA LYS A 271 13.08 9.02 -9.90
C LYS A 271 14.07 8.02 -10.50
N ARG A 272 15.34 8.41 -10.69
CA ARG A 272 16.38 7.50 -11.20
C ARG A 272 16.60 6.30 -10.28
N ASN A 273 16.55 6.50 -8.98
CA ASN A 273 16.72 5.42 -8.01
C ASN A 273 15.49 4.52 -7.92
N ALA A 274 14.29 5.07 -8.10
CA ALA A 274 13.04 4.29 -8.19
C ALA A 274 13.11 3.25 -9.32
N GLU A 275 13.71 3.58 -10.46
CA GLU A 275 13.90 2.64 -11.59
C GLU A 275 14.66 1.37 -11.17
N LYS A 276 15.62 1.47 -10.25
CA LYS A 276 16.40 0.33 -9.74
C LYS A 276 15.57 -0.61 -8.85
N CYS A 277 14.45 -0.11 -8.33
CA CYS A 277 13.57 -0.84 -7.42
C CYS A 277 12.38 -1.46 -8.15
N LEU A 278 12.15 -1.11 -9.40
CA LEU A 278 11.01 -1.60 -10.16
C LEU A 278 11.08 -3.13 -10.34
N SER A 279 9.94 -3.77 -10.19
CA SER A 279 9.70 -5.13 -10.65
C SER A 279 8.86 -5.04 -11.92
N PRO A 280 9.47 -5.08 -13.10
CA PRO A 280 8.72 -5.01 -14.34
C PRO A 280 7.80 -6.23 -14.47
N ASN A 281 6.62 -5.99 -15.06
CA ASN A 281 5.66 -7.05 -15.39
C ASN A 281 5.17 -7.85 -14.17
N ALA A 282 5.05 -7.21 -13.00
CA ALA A 282 4.60 -7.91 -11.78
C ALA A 282 3.24 -8.60 -11.98
N ASN A 283 2.29 -7.97 -12.66
CA ASN A 283 0.97 -8.53 -12.94
C ASN A 283 1.06 -9.81 -13.79
N GLU A 284 1.86 -9.78 -14.87
CA GLU A 284 2.09 -10.91 -15.76
C GLU A 284 2.78 -12.06 -15.01
N ARG A 285 3.85 -11.77 -14.28
CA ARG A 285 4.58 -12.78 -13.50
C ARG A 285 3.70 -13.44 -12.43
N ILE A 286 2.83 -12.69 -11.77
CA ILE A 286 1.85 -13.25 -10.83
C ILE A 286 0.88 -14.17 -11.56
N ALA A 287 0.37 -13.75 -12.72
CA ALA A 287 -0.55 -14.57 -13.53
C ALA A 287 0.13 -15.86 -14.02
N GLU A 288 1.37 -15.78 -14.51
CA GLU A 288 2.16 -16.95 -14.94
C GLU A 288 2.35 -17.97 -13.82
N GLU A 289 2.69 -17.51 -12.60
CA GLU A 289 2.86 -18.41 -11.45
C GLU A 289 1.53 -19.04 -10.98
N ILE A 290 0.40 -18.34 -11.15
CA ILE A 290 -0.93 -18.91 -10.89
C ILE A 290 -1.26 -19.99 -11.91
N VAL A 291 -1.05 -19.73 -13.22
CA VAL A 291 -1.28 -20.69 -14.29
C VAL A 291 -0.37 -21.92 -14.12
N LYS A 292 0.92 -21.72 -13.85
CA LYS A 292 1.86 -22.81 -13.58
C LYS A 292 1.44 -23.70 -12.41
N ALA A 293 0.82 -23.11 -11.39
CA ALA A 293 0.34 -23.87 -10.23
C ALA A 293 -0.94 -24.66 -10.55
N SER A 294 -1.72 -24.28 -11.57
CA SER A 294 -2.95 -24.94 -11.98
C SER A 294 -2.74 -26.13 -12.95
N LEU A 295 -1.55 -26.26 -13.50
CA LEU A 295 -1.13 -27.37 -14.36
C LEU A 295 -0.58 -28.55 -13.55
#